data_f7c4cab9f71ecee68382ec331da110d9
#
_entry.id   f7c4cab9f71ecee68382ec331da110d9
#
_cell.length_a   1.000
_cell.length_b   1.000
_cell.length_c   1.000
_cell.angle_alpha   90.00
_cell.angle_beta   90.00
_cell.angle_gamma   90.00
#
_symmetry.space_group_name_H-M   'P 1'
#
loop_
_entity.id
_entity.type
_entity.pdbx_description
1 polymer ?
#
loop_
_entity_poly.entity_id
_entity_poly.type
_entity_poly.pdbx_seq_one_letter_code
_entity_poly.pdbx_strand_id
1 'polypeptide(L)'
;MTAGLPAWRRFAWVLGLLVAAGCSRGSGAVTPKPIEERLLKIGNAYRNAVRRLGHAPKDFQELKPSLEGDATEDLLRSPNDGETLVVIWGVDYDRLPPRPDNPYVVAAYEKKGLGGKRYVLRFPLGVKAMTDEQWKKAVFPPGYTPPP
;
A
#
# COMPACT_ATOMS: atom_id res chain seq x y z
N MET A 1 13.44 14.60 88.86
CA MET A 1 13.08 13.18 89.07
C MET A 1 11.88 12.87 88.21
N THR A 2 11.98 11.78 87.48
CA THR A 2 10.95 11.04 86.70
C THR A 2 10.42 11.64 85.43
N ALA A 3 10.88 11.01 84.43
CA ALA A 3 10.61 11.01 83.06
C ALA A 3 9.15 10.64 82.69
N GLY A 4 8.65 11.21 81.64
CA GLY A 4 7.43 10.82 80.98
C GLY A 4 7.57 10.93 79.48
N LEU A 5 7.71 9.81 78.80
CA LEU A 5 7.80 9.71 77.37
C LEU A 5 6.41 9.84 76.72
N PRO A 6 6.21 10.60 75.66
CA PRO A 6 4.98 10.56 74.89
C PRO A 6 5.08 9.59 73.69
N ALA A 7 3.97 8.96 73.48
CA ALA A 7 3.62 7.95 72.50
C ALA A 7 3.88 8.40 71.04
N TRP A 8 4.54 7.55 70.34
CA TRP A 8 4.73 7.66 68.88
C TRP A 8 3.43 7.30 68.15
N ARG A 9 2.82 8.31 67.56
CA ARG A 9 1.71 8.11 66.63
C ARG A 9 2.29 7.58 65.31
N ARG A 10 1.93 6.33 65.03
CA ARG A 10 2.20 5.65 63.78
C ARG A 10 1.38 6.31 62.67
N PHE A 11 1.99 7.11 61.82
CA PHE A 11 1.42 7.51 60.55
C PHE A 11 1.63 6.40 59.54
N ALA A 12 0.59 5.66 59.25
CA ALA A 12 0.55 4.73 58.13
C ALA A 12 0.46 5.54 56.83
N TRP A 13 1.54 5.51 56.05
CA TRP A 13 1.56 6.01 54.68
C TRP A 13 0.88 4.98 53.82
N VAL A 14 -0.34 5.29 53.37
CA VAL A 14 -0.98 4.54 52.30
C VAL A 14 -0.36 5.00 50.99
N LEU A 15 0.52 4.19 50.45
CA LEU A 15 1.03 4.36 49.09
C LEU A 15 -0.09 3.99 48.14
N GLY A 16 -0.78 4.99 47.61
CA GLY A 16 -1.68 4.83 46.48
C GLY A 16 -0.90 4.49 45.22
N LEU A 17 -0.96 3.23 44.78
CA LEU A 17 -0.51 2.80 43.47
C LEU A 17 -1.46 3.40 42.43
N LEU A 18 -1.04 4.49 41.79
CA LEU A 18 -1.63 5.00 40.56
C LEU A 18 -1.21 4.05 39.42
N VAL A 19 -2.07 3.08 39.11
CA VAL A 19 -1.98 2.31 37.87
C VAL A 19 -2.34 3.26 36.74
N ALA A 20 -1.34 3.86 36.11
CA ALA A 20 -1.50 4.53 34.83
C ALA A 20 -1.80 3.47 33.78
N ALA A 21 -3.09 3.29 33.47
CA ALA A 21 -3.53 2.56 32.28
C ALA A 21 -3.04 3.32 31.06
N GLY A 22 -1.81 3.03 30.65
CA GLY A 22 -1.26 3.47 29.38
C GLY A 22 -2.08 2.86 28.25
N CYS A 23 -2.98 3.63 27.66
CA CYS A 23 -3.54 3.33 26.34
C CYS A 23 -2.38 3.36 25.34
N SER A 24 -1.67 2.25 25.18
CA SER A 24 -0.84 2.04 24.00
C SER A 24 -1.79 1.94 22.82
N ARG A 25 -2.03 3.08 22.16
CA ARG A 25 -2.48 3.09 20.77
C ARG A 25 -1.42 2.35 19.97
N GLY A 26 -1.59 1.04 19.85
CA GLY A 26 -0.85 0.23 18.90
C GLY A 26 -1.15 0.77 17.51
N SER A 27 -0.27 1.63 17.00
CA SER A 27 -0.15 1.84 15.56
C SER A 27 0.33 0.50 15.01
N GLY A 28 -0.61 -0.42 14.80
CA GLY A 28 -0.35 -1.65 14.10
C GLY A 28 0.17 -1.26 12.72
N ALA A 29 1.47 -1.36 12.52
CA ALA A 29 2.04 -1.26 11.19
C ALA A 29 1.36 -2.34 10.36
N VAL A 30 0.45 -1.92 9.47
CA VAL A 30 -0.22 -2.84 8.55
C VAL A 30 0.87 -3.32 7.61
N THR A 31 1.33 -4.54 7.80
CA THR A 31 2.29 -5.17 6.88
C THR A 31 1.59 -5.30 5.52
N PRO A 32 2.12 -4.70 4.47
CA PRO A 32 1.54 -4.81 3.14
C PRO A 32 1.44 -6.28 2.73
N LYS A 33 0.36 -6.64 2.05
CA LYS A 33 0.26 -7.99 1.48
C LYS A 33 1.28 -8.16 0.36
N PRO A 34 1.80 -9.38 0.11
CA PRO A 34 2.81 -9.59 -0.94
C PRO A 34 2.42 -9.04 -2.32
N ILE A 35 1.13 -9.07 -2.67
CA ILE A 35 0.62 -8.50 -3.91
C ILE A 35 0.69 -6.96 -3.91
N GLU A 36 0.42 -6.31 -2.79
CA GLU A 36 0.50 -4.86 -2.66
C GLU A 36 1.94 -4.38 -2.85
N GLU A 37 2.90 -5.08 -2.25
CA GLU A 37 4.34 -4.79 -2.41
C GLU A 37 4.78 -4.94 -3.86
N ARG A 38 4.36 -6.03 -4.55
CA ARG A 38 4.67 -6.24 -5.97
C ARG A 38 4.12 -5.12 -6.84
N LEU A 39 2.85 -4.77 -6.68
CA LEU A 39 2.22 -3.70 -7.44
C LEU A 39 2.86 -2.34 -7.17
N LEU A 40 3.20 -2.02 -5.92
CA LEU A 40 3.92 -0.79 -5.58
C LEU A 40 5.33 -0.77 -6.19
N LYS A 41 6.05 -1.90 -6.17
CA LYS A 41 7.37 -2.02 -6.81
C LYS A 41 7.26 -1.76 -8.32
N ILE A 42 6.27 -2.34 -9.00
CA ILE A 42 5.99 -2.07 -10.41
C ILE A 42 5.69 -0.58 -10.64
N GLY A 43 4.82 0.02 -9.81
CA GLY A 43 4.44 1.43 -9.96
C GLY A 43 5.60 2.40 -9.77
N ASN A 44 6.46 2.16 -8.78
CA ASN A 44 7.67 2.96 -8.55
C ASN A 44 8.65 2.82 -9.71
N ALA A 45 8.88 1.58 -10.17
CA ALA A 45 9.75 1.32 -11.32
C ALA A 45 9.20 1.99 -12.59
N TYR A 46 7.88 1.98 -12.78
CA TYR A 46 7.23 2.62 -13.92
C TYR A 46 7.50 4.14 -13.94
N ARG A 47 7.32 4.82 -12.81
CA ARG A 47 7.65 6.26 -12.71
C ARG A 47 9.13 6.53 -12.92
N ASN A 48 10.00 5.69 -12.38
CA ASN A 48 11.44 5.82 -12.58
C ASN A 48 11.82 5.59 -14.06
N ALA A 49 11.16 4.62 -14.72
CA ALA A 49 11.36 4.39 -16.16
C ALA A 49 10.93 5.59 -16.99
N VAL A 50 9.78 6.21 -16.72
CA VAL A 50 9.33 7.44 -17.41
C VAL A 50 10.36 8.54 -17.27
N ARG A 51 10.90 8.76 -16.09
CA ARG A 51 11.93 9.78 -15.83
C ARG A 51 13.23 9.49 -16.57
N ARG A 52 13.66 8.22 -16.62
CA ARG A 52 14.89 7.78 -17.26
C ARG A 52 14.81 7.80 -18.79
N LEU A 53 13.66 7.36 -19.34
CA LEU A 53 13.46 7.21 -20.78
C LEU A 53 12.96 8.49 -21.45
N GLY A 54 12.32 9.40 -20.69
CA GLY A 54 11.61 10.55 -21.24
C GLY A 54 10.25 10.20 -21.87
N HIS A 55 9.84 8.94 -21.83
CA HIS A 55 8.55 8.43 -22.28
C HIS A 55 8.08 7.28 -21.40
N ALA A 56 6.81 6.91 -21.48
CA ALA A 56 6.27 5.76 -20.77
C ALA A 56 6.85 4.44 -21.31
N PRO A 57 7.21 3.48 -20.43
CA PRO A 57 7.72 2.19 -20.86
C PRO A 57 6.65 1.42 -21.63
N LYS A 58 7.05 0.78 -22.73
CA LYS A 58 6.16 0.06 -23.65
C LYS A 58 6.00 -1.41 -23.27
N ASP A 59 6.90 -1.93 -22.47
CA ASP A 59 6.95 -3.33 -22.07
C ASP A 59 7.81 -3.53 -20.81
N PHE A 60 7.92 -4.78 -20.38
CA PHE A 60 8.74 -5.16 -19.23
C PHE A 60 10.24 -4.93 -19.46
N GLN A 61 10.74 -5.04 -20.68
CA GLN A 61 12.16 -4.88 -20.98
C GLN A 61 12.59 -3.41 -20.75
N GLU A 62 11.76 -2.46 -21.14
CA GLU A 62 12.01 -1.05 -20.84
C GLU A 62 11.83 -0.71 -19.36
N LEU A 63 10.96 -1.43 -18.63
CA LEU A 63 10.77 -1.28 -17.20
C LEU A 63 11.91 -1.84 -16.36
N LYS A 64 12.45 -2.99 -16.78
CA LYS A 64 13.41 -3.81 -16.03
C LYS A 64 14.60 -3.04 -15.45
N PRO A 65 15.29 -2.12 -16.18
CA PRO A 65 16.40 -1.36 -15.61
C PRO A 65 16.01 -0.38 -14.49
N SER A 66 14.73 -0.14 -14.28
CA SER A 66 14.19 0.73 -13.22
C SER A 66 13.67 -0.06 -12.00
N LEU A 67 13.76 -1.38 -12.05
CA LEU A 67 13.43 -2.27 -10.94
C LEU A 67 14.65 -2.42 -10.02
N GLU A 68 14.42 -2.35 -8.72
CA GLU A 68 15.45 -2.64 -7.72
C GLU A 68 15.56 -4.15 -7.48
N GLY A 69 16.80 -4.65 -7.35
CA GLY A 69 17.11 -6.06 -7.11
C GLY A 69 16.94 -6.95 -8.34
N ASP A 70 16.76 -8.25 -8.14
CA ASP A 70 16.61 -9.24 -9.21
C ASP A 70 15.28 -9.04 -9.94
N ALA A 71 15.35 -8.28 -11.03
CA ALA A 71 14.21 -7.97 -11.87
C ALA A 71 13.91 -9.14 -12.82
N THR A 72 13.11 -10.08 -12.36
CA THR A 72 12.61 -11.20 -13.14
C THR A 72 11.16 -10.99 -13.57
N GLU A 73 10.74 -11.64 -14.65
CA GLU A 73 9.34 -11.61 -15.09
C GLU A 73 8.39 -12.20 -14.04
N ASP A 74 8.92 -12.98 -13.08
CA ASP A 74 8.13 -13.50 -11.96
C ASP A 74 7.53 -12.38 -11.09
N LEU A 75 8.11 -11.17 -11.13
CA LEU A 75 7.50 -9.98 -10.51
C LEU A 75 6.10 -9.68 -11.06
N LEU A 76 5.86 -10.00 -12.34
CA LEU A 76 4.55 -9.83 -12.98
C LEU A 76 3.57 -10.96 -12.64
N ARG A 77 3.94 -11.95 -11.85
CA ARG A 77 3.05 -13.03 -11.44
C ARG A 77 2.36 -12.68 -10.11
N SER A 78 1.04 -12.76 -10.07
CA SER A 78 0.29 -12.55 -8.83
C SER A 78 0.55 -13.69 -7.83
N PRO A 79 0.88 -13.39 -6.57
CA PRO A 79 0.99 -14.39 -5.51
C PRO A 79 -0.38 -14.94 -5.06
N ASN A 80 -1.49 -14.31 -5.45
CA ASN A 80 -2.83 -14.71 -5.02
C ASN A 80 -3.43 -15.81 -5.91
N ASP A 81 -3.29 -15.67 -7.23
CA ASP A 81 -3.92 -16.59 -8.21
C ASP A 81 -2.90 -17.22 -9.17
N GLY A 82 -1.62 -16.83 -9.08
CA GLY A 82 -0.55 -17.32 -9.96
C GLY A 82 -0.64 -16.80 -11.39
N GLU A 83 -1.63 -15.99 -11.73
CA GLU A 83 -1.80 -15.39 -13.06
C GLU A 83 -0.84 -14.22 -13.28
N THR A 84 -0.56 -13.93 -14.53
CA THR A 84 0.24 -12.76 -14.89
C THR A 84 -0.57 -11.49 -14.65
N LEU A 85 0.01 -10.55 -13.88
CA LEU A 85 -0.55 -9.21 -13.70
C LEU A 85 -0.68 -8.52 -15.06
N VAL A 86 -1.78 -7.81 -15.26
CA VAL A 86 -1.92 -6.93 -16.41
C VAL A 86 -1.30 -5.59 -16.08
N VAL A 87 -0.33 -5.16 -16.86
CA VAL A 87 0.26 -3.81 -16.78
C VAL A 87 -0.17 -3.04 -18.02
N ILE A 88 -0.66 -1.83 -17.85
CA ILE A 88 -1.07 -0.97 -18.96
C ILE A 88 0.14 -0.16 -19.39
N TRP A 89 0.74 -0.58 -20.49
CA TRP A 89 1.98 0.00 -21.00
C TRP A 89 1.74 1.26 -21.84
N GLY A 90 2.81 2.06 -22.01
CA GLY A 90 2.82 3.20 -22.92
C GLY A 90 2.04 4.43 -22.44
N VAL A 91 1.63 4.48 -21.18
CA VAL A 91 0.85 5.60 -20.61
C VAL A 91 1.70 6.43 -19.67
N ASP A 92 1.85 7.70 -19.94
CA ASP A 92 2.44 8.67 -19.01
C ASP A 92 1.37 9.18 -18.05
N TYR A 93 1.25 8.52 -16.90
CA TYR A 93 0.22 8.80 -15.91
C TYR A 93 0.34 10.18 -15.27
N ASP A 94 1.55 10.74 -15.21
CA ASP A 94 1.78 12.07 -14.63
C ASP A 94 1.32 13.20 -15.59
N ARG A 95 1.13 12.87 -16.89
CA ARG A 95 0.62 13.81 -17.92
C ARG A 95 -0.84 13.63 -18.25
N LEU A 96 -1.53 12.68 -17.63
CA LEU A 96 -2.97 12.54 -17.84
C LEU A 96 -3.72 13.77 -17.30
N PRO A 97 -4.77 14.23 -18.01
CA PRO A 97 -5.56 15.35 -17.53
C PRO A 97 -6.22 15.00 -16.19
N PRO A 98 -6.23 15.94 -15.23
CA PRO A 98 -6.89 15.71 -13.95
C PRO A 98 -8.38 15.48 -14.15
N ARG A 99 -8.93 14.54 -13.38
CA ARG A 99 -10.35 14.20 -13.37
C ARG A 99 -10.96 14.59 -12.03
N PRO A 100 -11.92 15.52 -12.00
CA PRO A 100 -12.50 16.01 -10.73
C PRO A 100 -13.20 14.92 -9.93
N ASP A 101 -13.89 13.98 -10.60
CA ASP A 101 -14.71 12.97 -9.94
C ASP A 101 -13.93 11.76 -9.44
N ASN A 102 -12.81 11.44 -10.08
CA ASN A 102 -11.94 10.33 -9.68
C ASN A 102 -10.51 10.57 -10.18
N PRO A 103 -9.60 11.02 -9.32
CA PRO A 103 -8.22 11.30 -9.72
C PRO A 103 -7.39 10.04 -10.00
N TYR A 104 -7.91 8.86 -9.61
CA TYR A 104 -7.16 7.63 -9.72
C TYR A 104 -7.40 6.91 -11.05
N VAL A 105 -6.32 6.61 -11.76
CA VAL A 105 -6.34 5.87 -13.04
C VAL A 105 -5.64 4.53 -12.86
N VAL A 106 -6.25 3.45 -13.33
CA VAL A 106 -5.71 2.09 -13.25
C VAL A 106 -4.45 1.98 -14.12
N ALA A 107 -3.39 1.37 -13.56
CA ALA A 107 -2.12 1.16 -14.25
C ALA A 107 -1.71 -0.31 -14.33
N ALA A 108 -2.03 -1.10 -13.31
CA ALA A 108 -1.83 -2.54 -13.34
C ALA A 108 -2.85 -3.23 -12.43
N TYR A 109 -3.12 -4.51 -12.66
CA TYR A 109 -4.14 -5.23 -11.89
C TYR A 109 -4.01 -6.75 -12.01
N GLU A 110 -4.59 -7.46 -11.04
CA GLU A 110 -4.82 -8.90 -11.10
C GLU A 110 -5.96 -9.24 -12.06
N LYS A 111 -5.79 -10.27 -12.88
CA LYS A 111 -6.86 -10.72 -13.80
C LYS A 111 -8.08 -11.23 -13.05
N LYS A 112 -7.88 -12.09 -12.07
CA LYS A 112 -8.95 -12.74 -11.29
C LYS A 112 -8.98 -12.26 -9.83
N GLY A 113 -7.79 -12.21 -9.20
CA GLY A 113 -7.67 -11.91 -7.78
C GLY A 113 -8.08 -13.07 -6.88
N LEU A 114 -8.41 -12.79 -5.63
CA LEU A 114 -8.74 -13.77 -4.61
C LEU A 114 -9.96 -13.33 -3.79
N GLY A 115 -10.90 -14.24 -3.55
CA GLY A 115 -12.06 -14.00 -2.69
C GLY A 115 -12.98 -12.88 -3.20
N GLY A 116 -13.20 -12.78 -4.51
CA GLY A 116 -14.06 -11.76 -5.14
C GLY A 116 -13.47 -10.35 -5.10
N LYS A 117 -12.18 -10.24 -4.86
CA LYS A 117 -11.45 -8.97 -4.90
C LYS A 117 -10.19 -9.11 -5.73
N ARG A 118 -9.87 -8.11 -6.54
CA ARG A 118 -8.62 -7.97 -7.26
C ARG A 118 -7.82 -6.78 -6.77
N TYR A 119 -6.52 -6.92 -6.70
CA TYR A 119 -5.64 -5.81 -6.35
C TYR A 119 -5.30 -5.00 -7.60
N VAL A 120 -5.38 -3.69 -7.45
CA VAL A 120 -5.26 -2.74 -8.55
C VAL A 120 -4.26 -1.65 -8.17
N LEU A 121 -3.23 -1.48 -8.98
CA LEU A 121 -2.33 -0.33 -8.93
C LEU A 121 -2.99 0.84 -9.65
N ARG A 122 -2.97 2.01 -9.04
CA ARG A 122 -3.54 3.23 -9.59
C ARG A 122 -2.59 4.40 -9.45
N PHE A 123 -2.69 5.34 -10.35
CA PHE A 123 -2.00 6.63 -10.23
C PHE A 123 -3.02 7.74 -9.91
N PRO A 124 -2.69 8.74 -9.04
CA PRO A 124 -1.44 8.83 -8.27
C PRO A 124 -1.16 7.56 -7.47
N LEU A 125 0.14 7.24 -7.29
CA LEU A 125 0.60 5.92 -6.85
C LEU A 125 -0.13 5.41 -5.60
N GLY A 126 -0.82 4.28 -5.75
CA GLY A 126 -1.49 3.58 -4.67
C GLY A 126 -2.08 2.25 -5.11
N VAL A 127 -2.19 1.31 -4.18
CA VAL A 127 -2.80 0.00 -4.42
C VAL A 127 -4.12 -0.08 -3.67
N LYS A 128 -5.13 -0.67 -4.31
CA LYS A 128 -6.44 -0.91 -3.72
C LYS A 128 -6.96 -2.29 -4.09
N ALA A 129 -7.50 -3.01 -3.10
CA ALA A 129 -8.35 -4.17 -3.38
C ALA A 129 -9.74 -3.69 -3.82
N MET A 130 -10.20 -4.13 -4.97
CA MET A 130 -11.49 -3.76 -5.56
C MET A 130 -12.39 -4.97 -5.69
N THR A 131 -13.66 -4.82 -5.33
CA THR A 131 -14.73 -5.77 -5.69
C THR A 131 -15.08 -5.64 -7.18
N ASP A 132 -15.87 -6.57 -7.72
CA ASP A 132 -16.30 -6.50 -9.12
C ASP A 132 -17.15 -5.25 -9.41
N GLU A 133 -17.98 -4.79 -8.45
CA GLU A 133 -18.77 -3.56 -8.60
C GLU A 133 -17.87 -2.32 -8.64
N GLN A 134 -16.81 -2.30 -7.83
CA GLN A 134 -15.82 -1.22 -7.83
C GLN A 134 -14.97 -1.25 -9.10
N TRP A 135 -14.64 -2.46 -9.59
CA TRP A 135 -13.90 -2.66 -10.83
C TRP A 135 -14.66 -2.12 -12.05
N LYS A 136 -15.96 -2.38 -12.15
CA LYS A 136 -16.83 -1.85 -13.22
C LYS A 136 -16.85 -0.32 -13.27
N LYS A 137 -16.57 0.35 -12.14
CA LYS A 137 -16.52 1.82 -12.02
C LYS A 137 -15.09 2.35 -12.05
N ALA A 138 -14.09 1.48 -12.25
CA ALA A 138 -12.69 1.89 -12.28
C ALA A 138 -12.42 2.75 -13.53
N VAL A 139 -11.53 3.73 -13.35
CA VAL A 139 -11.11 4.63 -14.43
C VAL A 139 -9.86 4.08 -15.08
N PHE A 140 -9.92 3.90 -16.38
CA PHE A 140 -8.78 3.44 -17.19
C PHE A 140 -8.22 4.59 -18.04
N PRO A 141 -6.95 4.48 -18.49
CA PRO A 141 -6.37 5.43 -19.41
C PRO A 141 -7.18 5.55 -20.70
N PRO A 142 -7.18 6.72 -21.36
CA PRO A 142 -7.84 6.88 -22.66
C PRO A 142 -7.33 5.83 -23.66
N GLY A 143 -8.26 5.23 -24.38
CA GLY A 143 -7.97 4.21 -25.40
C GLY A 143 -7.73 2.79 -24.87
N TYR A 144 -7.70 2.59 -23.53
CA TYR A 144 -7.61 1.25 -22.95
C TYR A 144 -8.99 0.72 -22.55
N THR A 145 -9.29 -0.50 -22.99
CA THR A 145 -10.48 -1.25 -22.57
C THR A 145 -10.02 -2.53 -21.89
N PRO A 146 -10.37 -2.75 -20.60
CA PRO A 146 -10.02 -3.99 -19.93
C PRO A 146 -10.76 -5.17 -20.59
N PRO A 147 -10.13 -6.35 -20.66
CA PRO A 147 -10.81 -7.56 -21.10
C PRO A 147 -12.00 -7.88 -20.17
N PRO A 148 -13.05 -8.51 -20.68
CA PRO A 148 -14.23 -8.89 -19.92
C PRO A 148 -13.93 -9.86 -18.78
#